data_3d4a04f30163d6402a351682e9d7e84a
#
_entry.id   3d4a04f30163d6402a351682e9d7e84a
#
_cell.length_a   1.000
_cell.length_b   1.000
_cell.length_c   1.000
_cell.angle_alpha   90.00
_cell.angle_beta   90.00
_cell.angle_gamma   90.00
#
_symmetry.space_group_name_H-M   'P 1'
#
loop_
_entity.id
_entity.type
_entity.pdbx_description
1 polymer ?
#
loop_
_entity_poly.entity_id
_entity_poly.type
_entity_poly.pdbx_seq_one_letter_code
_entity_poly.pdbx_strand_id
1 'polypeptide(L)'
;YWMASEDHDFEEIQSFLFKGKKIQWNSEQEGRAVGTIQLDDLDPVLDLFEQHLGSKPSAETLKKWIAISYRNSSNLAEATRKFVHFLFQDYSLVVVDANDFNLKKLFVPAMAMELKNQKCFESVATQTQNIKKTYNEKFVPQVNPRPINLFYLTSKDRYLIRKEENHYYLEDSDKKLSEKEMLNELEEHPERFSPNVLMRPLYQETILPNVGYIGGGGELAYWFQLNHFFEMHNIPFPILVLRNSALLLSEKTAQKLNRLDISTKDCFLPRVNLINKKIRQISNIDLDLGFLKKQLEKQFGYLEGLVAQTDPSFEGALKAQLAKQNKGIEALEKRLLQAQKRKLKDQVQRMTDLHKEIFPNDALQERQLNVVEFYLDHGGEFINALMKVLDPFSNEFSVIKY
;
A
#
# COMPACT_ATOMS: atom_id res chain seq x y z
N TYR A 1 4.27 1.92 17.49
CA TYR A 1 3.27 1.85 16.43
C TYR A 1 2.36 3.08 16.49
N TRP A 2 2.36 3.86 15.41
CA TRP A 2 1.50 5.02 15.23
C TRP A 2 0.14 4.59 14.69
N MET A 3 -0.92 4.82 15.44
CA MET A 3 -2.27 4.50 15.03
C MET A 3 -2.94 5.74 14.44
N ALA A 4 -3.31 5.68 13.16
CA ALA A 4 -3.94 6.77 12.43
C ALA A 4 -5.44 6.91 12.77
N SER A 5 -5.75 7.09 14.05
CA SER A 5 -7.11 7.16 14.58
C SER A 5 -7.93 8.37 14.10
N GLU A 6 -7.25 9.35 13.50
CA GLU A 6 -7.83 10.58 12.94
C GLU A 6 -8.32 10.43 11.50
N ASP A 7 -7.98 9.33 10.81
CA ASP A 7 -8.42 9.11 9.43
C ASP A 7 -9.94 8.95 9.35
N HIS A 8 -10.50 9.25 8.16
CA HIS A 8 -11.94 9.21 7.90
C HIS A 8 -12.32 8.15 6.87
N ASP A 9 -11.40 7.24 6.56
CA ASP A 9 -11.58 6.22 5.54
C ASP A 9 -12.29 4.99 6.10
N PHE A 10 -13.55 5.16 6.56
CA PHE A 10 -14.36 4.08 7.10
C PHE A 10 -14.53 2.93 6.10
N GLU A 11 -14.64 3.25 4.81
CA GLU A 11 -14.76 2.25 3.75
C GLU A 11 -13.59 1.25 3.73
N GLU A 12 -12.37 1.68 4.11
CA GLU A 12 -11.20 0.80 4.16
C GLU A 12 -11.25 -0.18 5.32
N ILE A 13 -11.90 0.19 6.44
CA ILE A 13 -11.92 -0.61 7.67
C ILE A 13 -13.21 -1.38 7.90
N GLN A 14 -14.29 -1.01 7.20
CA GLN A 14 -15.61 -1.62 7.39
C GLN A 14 -15.70 -3.09 7.00
N SER A 15 -14.72 -3.64 6.31
CA SER A 15 -14.74 -5.04 5.90
C SER A 15 -13.36 -5.64 5.76
N PHE A 16 -13.28 -6.96 5.96
CA PHE A 16 -12.07 -7.73 5.71
C PHE A 16 -12.40 -9.12 5.15
N LEU A 17 -11.44 -9.72 4.47
CA LEU A 17 -11.53 -11.10 4.01
C LEU A 17 -11.01 -12.04 5.09
N PHE A 18 -11.74 -13.11 5.35
CA PHE A 18 -11.31 -14.18 6.25
C PHE A 18 -11.70 -15.53 5.66
N LYS A 19 -10.73 -16.39 5.39
CA LYS A 19 -10.92 -17.69 4.71
C LYS A 19 -11.78 -17.59 3.44
N GLY A 20 -11.54 -16.55 2.64
CA GLY A 20 -12.26 -16.28 1.40
C GLY A 20 -13.68 -15.72 1.55
N LYS A 21 -14.14 -15.46 2.77
CA LYS A 21 -15.44 -14.82 3.06
C LYS A 21 -15.23 -13.37 3.43
N LYS A 22 -16.06 -12.49 2.88
CA LYS A 22 -16.08 -11.08 3.28
C LYS A 22 -16.91 -10.95 4.57
N ILE A 23 -16.29 -10.44 5.62
CA ILE A 23 -16.95 -10.04 6.86
C ILE A 23 -17.07 -8.52 6.79
N GLN A 24 -18.26 -7.99 6.98
CA GLN A 24 -18.55 -6.58 6.78
C GLN A 24 -19.30 -6.00 7.97
N TRP A 25 -18.86 -4.85 8.40
CA TRP A 25 -19.50 -4.01 9.40
C TRP A 25 -20.27 -2.90 8.68
N ASN A 26 -21.59 -2.89 8.85
CA ASN A 26 -22.46 -1.86 8.32
C ASN A 26 -22.82 -0.92 9.47
N SER A 27 -22.14 0.22 9.55
CA SER A 27 -22.39 1.26 10.54
C SER A 27 -22.82 2.55 9.85
N GLU A 28 -23.71 3.31 10.48
CA GLU A 28 -24.14 4.63 10.01
C GLU A 28 -23.21 5.76 10.50
N GLN A 29 -22.00 5.43 10.92
CA GLN A 29 -21.04 6.38 11.50
C GLN A 29 -19.99 6.87 10.48
N GLU A 30 -20.31 6.83 9.21
CA GLU A 30 -19.46 7.41 8.14
C GLU A 30 -19.18 8.89 8.38
N GLY A 31 -18.00 9.36 7.92
CA GLY A 31 -17.58 10.74 8.07
C GLY A 31 -16.88 11.10 9.39
N ARG A 32 -16.93 10.20 10.39
CA ARG A 32 -16.18 10.38 11.65
C ARG A 32 -14.72 9.96 11.52
N ALA A 33 -13.87 10.51 12.39
CA ALA A 33 -12.54 9.95 12.59
C ALA A 33 -12.65 8.48 13.03
N VAL A 34 -11.99 7.57 12.30
CA VAL A 34 -12.20 6.12 12.49
C VAL A 34 -11.94 5.64 13.91
N GLY A 35 -10.98 6.26 14.61
CA GLY A 35 -10.71 5.93 16.01
C GLY A 35 -11.83 6.26 16.98
N THR A 36 -12.71 7.23 16.63
CA THR A 36 -13.82 7.68 17.49
C THR A 36 -15.12 6.92 17.25
N ILE A 37 -15.15 6.02 16.27
CA ILE A 37 -16.34 5.23 15.96
C ILE A 37 -16.72 4.37 17.16
N GLN A 38 -17.98 4.45 17.56
CA GLN A 38 -18.54 3.66 18.65
C GLN A 38 -18.76 2.22 18.20
N LEU A 39 -18.69 1.27 19.14
CA LEU A 39 -18.72 -0.16 18.84
C LEU A 39 -20.08 -0.83 19.14
N ASP A 40 -21.12 -0.05 19.43
CA ASP A 40 -22.42 -0.54 19.89
C ASP A 40 -23.11 -1.47 18.87
N ASP A 41 -22.82 -1.32 17.58
CA ASP A 41 -23.38 -2.11 16.48
C ASP A 41 -22.42 -3.19 15.94
N LEU A 42 -21.27 -3.41 16.61
CA LEU A 42 -20.24 -4.34 16.14
C LEU A 42 -20.47 -5.80 16.56
N ASP A 43 -21.24 -6.06 17.61
CA ASP A 43 -21.45 -7.41 18.16
C ASP A 43 -21.87 -8.47 17.13
N PRO A 44 -22.82 -8.22 16.20
CA PRO A 44 -23.18 -9.21 15.20
C PRO A 44 -22.02 -9.60 14.27
N VAL A 45 -21.11 -8.64 13.99
CA VAL A 45 -19.94 -8.87 13.17
C VAL A 45 -18.92 -9.72 13.91
N LEU A 46 -18.71 -9.44 15.21
CA LEU A 46 -17.82 -10.22 16.07
C LEU A 46 -18.33 -11.65 16.23
N ASP A 47 -19.63 -11.85 16.44
CA ASP A 47 -20.26 -13.17 16.55
C ASP A 47 -20.07 -13.98 15.27
N LEU A 48 -20.29 -13.36 14.12
CA LEU A 48 -20.06 -13.99 12.82
C LEU A 48 -18.57 -14.36 12.64
N PHE A 49 -17.68 -13.48 13.03
CA PHE A 49 -16.23 -13.75 12.93
C PHE A 49 -15.81 -14.88 13.87
N GLU A 50 -16.26 -14.86 15.12
CA GLU A 50 -15.97 -15.90 16.11
C GLU A 50 -16.44 -17.29 15.67
N GLN A 51 -17.62 -17.40 15.02
CA GLN A 51 -18.10 -18.65 14.42
C GLN A 51 -17.13 -19.20 13.37
N HIS A 52 -16.47 -18.33 12.62
CA HIS A 52 -15.53 -18.74 11.57
C HIS A 52 -14.12 -19.08 12.08
N LEU A 53 -13.76 -18.66 13.31
CA LEU A 53 -12.50 -19.00 13.95
C LEU A 53 -12.38 -20.50 14.25
N GLY A 54 -13.52 -21.16 14.56
CA GLY A 54 -13.54 -22.57 14.96
C GLY A 54 -13.20 -22.78 16.43
N SER A 55 -12.64 -23.98 16.76
CA SER A 55 -12.44 -24.43 18.16
C SER A 55 -10.99 -24.85 18.48
N LYS A 56 -10.00 -24.46 17.66
CA LYS A 56 -8.59 -24.70 17.99
C LYS A 56 -8.20 -23.90 19.25
N PRO A 57 -7.15 -24.31 20.01
CA PRO A 57 -6.68 -23.55 21.18
C PRO A 57 -6.37 -22.10 20.84
N SER A 58 -5.72 -21.83 19.69
CA SER A 58 -5.45 -20.49 19.18
C SER A 58 -6.74 -19.70 18.89
N ALA A 59 -7.80 -20.37 18.44
CA ALA A 59 -9.11 -19.73 18.22
C ALA A 59 -9.73 -19.27 19.54
N GLU A 60 -9.67 -20.06 20.60
CA GLU A 60 -10.19 -19.68 21.92
C GLU A 60 -9.39 -18.49 22.50
N THR A 61 -8.09 -18.46 22.30
CA THR A 61 -7.25 -17.30 22.67
C THR A 61 -7.68 -16.04 21.91
N LEU A 62 -7.90 -16.15 20.60
CA LEU A 62 -8.34 -15.01 19.76
C LEU A 62 -9.73 -14.53 20.16
N LYS A 63 -10.69 -15.41 20.39
CA LYS A 63 -12.04 -15.04 20.87
C LYS A 63 -11.97 -14.27 22.18
N LYS A 64 -11.13 -14.74 23.12
CA LYS A 64 -10.90 -14.02 24.38
C LYS A 64 -10.32 -12.63 24.16
N TRP A 65 -9.33 -12.49 23.29
CA TRP A 65 -8.72 -11.19 22.98
C TRP A 65 -9.72 -10.25 22.27
N ILE A 66 -10.48 -10.77 21.31
CA ILE A 66 -11.55 -10.03 20.63
C ILE A 66 -12.57 -9.52 21.65
N ALA A 67 -13.07 -10.38 22.54
CA ALA A 67 -14.04 -9.98 23.54
C ALA A 67 -13.49 -8.89 24.48
N ILE A 68 -12.26 -9.05 24.99
CA ILE A 68 -11.64 -8.05 25.87
C ILE A 68 -11.37 -6.73 25.14
N SER A 69 -10.96 -6.79 23.88
CA SER A 69 -10.61 -5.61 23.11
C SER A 69 -11.84 -4.88 22.59
N TYR A 70 -12.72 -5.56 21.86
CA TYR A 70 -13.80 -4.89 21.12
C TYR A 70 -15.10 -4.77 21.93
N ARG A 71 -15.48 -5.79 22.72
CA ARG A 71 -16.72 -5.70 23.53
C ARG A 71 -16.58 -4.86 24.80
N ASN A 72 -15.33 -4.63 25.25
CA ASN A 72 -15.04 -3.88 26.47
C ASN A 72 -14.30 -2.55 26.16
N SER A 73 -14.55 -1.96 25.02
CA SER A 73 -14.00 -0.66 24.64
C SER A 73 -15.12 0.28 24.18
N SER A 74 -14.90 1.56 24.41
CA SER A 74 -15.86 2.61 24.04
C SER A 74 -15.80 2.97 22.55
N ASN A 75 -14.63 2.81 21.94
CA ASN A 75 -14.40 3.20 20.55
C ASN A 75 -13.34 2.30 19.85
N LEU A 76 -13.23 2.46 18.54
CA LEU A 76 -12.37 1.62 17.73
C LEU A 76 -10.86 1.82 18.03
N ALA A 77 -10.43 3.02 18.39
CA ALA A 77 -9.02 3.29 18.74
C ALA A 77 -8.62 2.51 19.99
N GLU A 78 -9.45 2.55 21.04
CA GLU A 78 -9.22 1.78 22.27
C GLU A 78 -9.18 0.27 22.01
N ALA A 79 -10.15 -0.23 21.23
CA ALA A 79 -10.24 -1.64 20.87
C ALA A 79 -9.00 -2.10 20.09
N THR A 80 -8.61 -1.33 19.06
CA THR A 80 -7.44 -1.64 18.23
C THR A 80 -6.17 -1.65 19.07
N ARG A 81 -5.98 -0.67 19.94
CA ARG A 81 -4.82 -0.60 20.83
C ARG A 81 -4.72 -1.83 21.73
N LYS A 82 -5.83 -2.26 22.35
CA LYS A 82 -5.87 -3.46 23.19
C LYS A 82 -5.54 -4.71 22.39
N PHE A 83 -6.13 -4.87 21.20
CA PHE A 83 -5.90 -6.05 20.36
C PHE A 83 -4.46 -6.14 19.86
N VAL A 84 -3.88 -5.03 19.39
CA VAL A 84 -2.46 -4.96 18.99
C VAL A 84 -1.55 -5.25 20.18
N HIS A 85 -1.88 -4.75 21.37
CA HIS A 85 -1.12 -5.07 22.58
C HIS A 85 -1.10 -6.58 22.85
N PHE A 86 -2.24 -7.29 22.77
CA PHE A 86 -2.26 -8.74 22.95
C PHE A 86 -1.39 -9.50 21.95
N LEU A 87 -1.34 -9.04 20.70
CA LEU A 87 -0.50 -9.67 19.68
C LEU A 87 1.00 -9.48 19.92
N PHE A 88 1.41 -8.35 20.52
CA PHE A 88 2.81 -7.92 20.61
C PHE A 88 3.26 -7.61 22.03
N GLN A 89 2.55 -8.05 23.08
CA GLN A 89 2.87 -7.75 24.48
C GLN A 89 4.28 -8.20 24.89
N ASP A 90 4.78 -9.28 24.28
CA ASP A 90 6.11 -9.83 24.59
C ASP A 90 7.26 -9.06 23.89
N TYR A 91 6.94 -8.07 23.05
CA TYR A 91 7.91 -7.32 22.22
C TYR A 91 8.03 -5.85 22.60
N SER A 92 7.51 -5.45 23.75
CA SER A 92 7.58 -4.05 24.23
C SER A 92 7.06 -3.01 23.24
N LEU A 93 6.07 -3.38 22.42
CA LEU A 93 5.48 -2.47 21.44
C LEU A 93 4.62 -1.41 22.15
N VAL A 94 4.92 -0.15 21.88
CA VAL A 94 4.10 0.99 22.32
C VAL A 94 3.17 1.39 21.20
N VAL A 95 1.86 1.48 21.47
CA VAL A 95 0.84 1.94 20.52
C VAL A 95 0.44 3.36 20.89
N VAL A 96 0.65 4.29 19.96
CA VAL A 96 0.34 5.71 20.15
C VAL A 96 -0.93 6.06 19.37
N ASP A 97 -1.92 6.62 20.07
CA ASP A 97 -3.13 7.17 19.48
C ASP A 97 -2.87 8.61 19.03
N ALA A 98 -2.95 8.86 17.73
CA ALA A 98 -2.72 10.17 17.15
C ALA A 98 -3.74 11.23 17.60
N ASN A 99 -4.94 10.83 17.99
CA ASN A 99 -6.02 11.74 18.39
C ASN A 99 -6.06 12.03 19.90
N ASP A 100 -5.04 11.61 20.65
CA ASP A 100 -4.96 11.92 22.08
C ASP A 100 -4.80 13.42 22.30
N PHE A 101 -5.66 14.00 23.13
CA PHE A 101 -5.69 15.44 23.44
C PHE A 101 -4.35 15.96 23.99
N ASN A 102 -3.74 15.22 24.93
CA ASN A 102 -2.49 15.65 25.56
C ASN A 102 -1.31 15.62 24.59
N LEU A 103 -1.29 14.62 23.71
CA LEU A 103 -0.28 14.53 22.66
C LEU A 103 -0.44 15.65 21.64
N LYS A 104 -1.68 15.93 21.19
CA LYS A 104 -1.95 17.06 20.28
C LYS A 104 -1.61 18.40 20.87
N LYS A 105 -1.81 18.60 22.15
CA LYS A 105 -1.41 19.83 22.85
C LYS A 105 0.09 20.12 22.70
N LEU A 106 0.94 19.12 22.65
CA LEU A 106 2.38 19.28 22.41
C LEU A 106 2.68 19.78 20.98
N PHE A 107 1.77 19.54 20.04
CA PHE A 107 1.94 19.95 18.64
C PHE A 107 1.28 21.29 18.29
N VAL A 108 0.55 21.91 19.20
CA VAL A 108 -0.10 23.23 19.01
C VAL A 108 0.86 24.28 18.44
N PRO A 109 2.12 24.44 18.90
CA PRO A 109 3.02 25.44 18.33
C PRO A 109 3.28 25.25 16.83
N ALA A 110 3.44 24.03 16.37
CA ALA A 110 3.65 23.72 14.94
C ALA A 110 2.38 23.95 14.13
N MET A 111 1.21 23.55 14.65
CA MET A 111 -0.08 23.81 14.02
C MET A 111 -0.39 25.29 13.91
N ALA A 112 -0.09 26.08 14.96
CA ALA A 112 -0.25 27.54 14.93
C ALA A 112 0.67 28.19 13.89
N MET A 113 1.90 27.71 13.74
CA MET A 113 2.84 28.18 12.72
C MET A 113 2.30 27.87 11.31
N GLU A 114 1.75 26.69 11.10
CA GLU A 114 1.14 26.31 9.81
C GLU A 114 -0.05 27.21 9.47
N LEU A 115 -0.97 27.42 10.40
CA LEU A 115 -2.12 28.32 10.19
C LEU A 115 -1.70 29.74 9.83
N LYS A 116 -0.71 30.29 10.53
CA LYS A 116 -0.25 31.65 10.28
C LYS A 116 0.55 31.78 9.00
N ASN A 117 1.53 30.91 8.80
CA ASN A 117 2.64 31.11 7.88
C ASN A 117 2.71 30.12 6.73
N GLN A 118 1.86 29.06 6.71
CA GLN A 118 1.79 28.04 5.63
C GLN A 118 3.16 27.40 5.31
N LYS A 119 3.95 27.13 6.34
CA LYS A 119 5.36 26.73 6.20
C LYS A 119 5.55 25.36 5.60
N CYS A 120 4.59 24.44 5.77
CA CYS A 120 4.63 23.13 5.14
C CYS A 120 4.63 23.25 3.61
N PHE A 121 3.78 24.11 3.04
CA PHE A 121 3.69 24.32 1.60
C PHE A 121 5.04 24.76 1.00
N GLU A 122 5.66 25.81 1.55
CA GLU A 122 6.93 26.35 1.06
C GLU A 122 8.06 25.33 1.17
N SER A 123 8.16 24.66 2.31
CA SER A 123 9.23 23.72 2.61
C SER A 123 9.19 22.48 1.73
N VAL A 124 8.00 21.88 1.57
CA VAL A 124 7.80 20.68 0.75
C VAL A 124 8.00 20.99 -0.73
N ALA A 125 7.54 22.15 -1.20
CA ALA A 125 7.79 22.60 -2.58
C ALA A 125 9.29 22.77 -2.85
N THR A 126 10.02 23.40 -1.93
CA THR A 126 11.48 23.59 -2.02
C THR A 126 12.20 22.26 -2.05
N GLN A 127 11.89 21.35 -1.11
CA GLN A 127 12.51 20.03 -1.05
C GLN A 127 12.21 19.19 -2.28
N THR A 128 10.99 19.25 -2.82
CA THR A 128 10.61 18.58 -4.07
C THR A 128 11.49 19.04 -5.25
N GLN A 129 11.77 20.34 -5.34
CA GLN A 129 12.69 20.87 -6.37
C GLN A 129 14.13 20.40 -6.15
N ASN A 130 14.59 20.33 -4.90
CA ASN A 130 15.92 19.80 -4.59
C ASN A 130 16.07 18.33 -5.01
N ILE A 131 15.05 17.50 -4.74
CA ILE A 131 15.04 16.09 -5.18
C ILE A 131 15.12 16.00 -6.70
N LYS A 132 14.34 16.80 -7.43
CA LYS A 132 14.38 16.82 -8.91
C LYS A 132 15.76 17.18 -9.44
N LYS A 133 16.39 18.21 -8.88
CA LYS A 133 17.72 18.65 -9.30
C LYS A 133 18.83 17.65 -8.98
N THR A 134 18.76 17.00 -7.81
CA THR A 134 19.87 16.19 -7.29
C THR A 134 19.81 14.74 -7.78
N TYR A 135 18.60 14.18 -7.89
CA TYR A 135 18.45 12.74 -8.12
C TYR A 135 17.76 12.39 -9.45
N ASN A 136 16.64 13.03 -9.77
CA ASN A 136 15.86 12.68 -10.96
C ASN A 136 14.93 13.81 -11.37
N GLU A 137 15.18 14.45 -12.52
CA GLU A 137 14.34 15.50 -13.09
C GLU A 137 12.87 15.04 -13.33
N LYS A 138 12.67 13.74 -13.59
CA LYS A 138 11.35 13.13 -13.81
C LYS A 138 10.66 12.70 -12.52
N PHE A 139 11.22 13.03 -11.35
CA PHE A 139 10.59 12.70 -10.08
C PHE A 139 9.17 13.28 -10.01
N VAL A 140 8.21 12.41 -9.76
CA VAL A 140 6.81 12.77 -9.52
C VAL A 140 6.58 12.73 -8.01
N PRO A 141 6.20 13.85 -7.37
CA PRO A 141 5.95 13.86 -5.94
C PRO A 141 4.78 12.94 -5.59
N GLN A 142 4.93 12.17 -4.52
CA GLN A 142 3.89 11.27 -4.01
C GLN A 142 2.71 12.06 -3.46
N VAL A 143 2.96 13.21 -2.84
CA VAL A 143 1.94 14.09 -2.28
C VAL A 143 2.29 15.55 -2.63
N ASN A 144 1.27 16.33 -2.95
CA ASN A 144 1.40 17.76 -3.18
C ASN A 144 0.91 18.53 -1.95
N PRO A 145 1.68 19.50 -1.45
CA PRO A 145 1.26 20.32 -0.31
C PRO A 145 0.12 21.26 -0.69
N ARG A 146 -0.74 21.51 0.29
CA ARG A 146 -1.77 22.57 0.23
C ARG A 146 -1.27 23.81 0.95
N PRO A 147 -1.89 24.98 0.78
CA PRO A 147 -1.53 26.17 1.55
C PRO A 147 -1.59 25.91 3.07
N ILE A 148 -2.66 25.26 3.56
CA ILE A 148 -2.77 24.79 4.94
C ILE A 148 -2.90 23.26 4.92
N ASN A 149 -2.03 22.60 5.66
CA ASN A 149 -1.91 21.16 5.70
C ASN A 149 -2.55 20.55 6.97
N LEU A 150 -3.58 21.21 7.46
CA LEU A 150 -4.41 20.79 8.58
C LEU A 150 -5.87 20.67 8.14
N PHE A 151 -6.58 19.76 8.81
CA PHE A 151 -8.03 19.65 8.74
C PHE A 151 -8.64 20.10 10.07
N TYR A 152 -9.90 20.50 10.01
CA TYR A 152 -10.72 20.73 11.19
C TYR A 152 -11.72 19.60 11.33
N LEU A 153 -11.73 18.95 12.50
CA LEU A 153 -12.58 17.81 12.81
C LEU A 153 -13.82 18.26 13.60
N THR A 154 -14.95 17.71 13.24
CA THR A 154 -16.17 17.75 14.06
C THR A 154 -16.53 16.32 14.49
N SER A 155 -17.62 16.15 15.19
CA SER A 155 -18.12 14.82 15.56
C SER A 155 -18.60 13.98 14.37
N LYS A 156 -18.77 14.60 13.18
CA LYS A 156 -19.34 13.93 12.01
C LYS A 156 -18.50 14.09 10.75
N ASP A 157 -17.75 15.21 10.64
CA ASP A 157 -17.14 15.60 9.38
C ASP A 157 -15.71 16.09 9.58
N ARG A 158 -14.94 16.09 8.50
CA ARG A 158 -13.59 16.57 8.37
C ARG A 158 -13.52 17.66 7.31
N TYR A 159 -13.20 18.88 7.70
CA TYR A 159 -13.18 20.05 6.84
C TYR A 159 -11.78 20.47 6.47
N LEU A 160 -11.58 20.89 5.23
CA LEU A 160 -10.38 21.59 4.81
C LEU A 160 -10.40 23.01 5.38
N ILE A 161 -9.25 23.47 5.88
CA ILE A 161 -9.07 24.85 6.35
C ILE A 161 -8.51 25.67 5.21
N ARG A 162 -9.19 26.75 4.84
CA ARG A 162 -8.70 27.78 3.91
C ARG A 162 -8.48 29.09 4.65
N LYS A 163 -7.48 29.85 4.22
CA LYS A 163 -7.23 31.21 4.72
C LYS A 163 -7.40 32.19 3.57
N GLU A 164 -8.26 33.18 3.77
CA GLU A 164 -8.46 34.29 2.86
C GLU A 164 -8.31 35.60 3.68
N GLU A 165 -7.30 36.38 3.35
CA GLU A 165 -6.91 37.57 4.10
C GLU A 165 -6.66 37.24 5.59
N ASN A 166 -7.48 37.75 6.50
CA ASN A 166 -7.39 37.57 7.95
C ASN A 166 -8.45 36.60 8.51
N HIS A 167 -9.09 35.79 7.65
CA HIS A 167 -10.14 34.87 8.06
C HIS A 167 -9.84 33.45 7.59
N TYR A 168 -10.31 32.50 8.38
CA TYR A 168 -10.29 31.08 8.06
C TYR A 168 -11.70 30.61 7.74
N TYR A 169 -11.79 29.79 6.71
CA TYR A 169 -13.03 29.17 6.24
C TYR A 169 -12.88 27.67 6.32
N LEU A 170 -13.91 27.00 6.79
CA LEU A 170 -14.02 25.54 6.70
C LEU A 170 -14.74 25.22 5.40
N GLU A 171 -14.05 24.54 4.47
CA GLU A 171 -14.60 24.21 3.15
C GLU A 171 -15.89 23.38 3.30
N ASP A 172 -16.88 23.66 2.47
CA ASP A 172 -18.20 23.03 2.51
C ASP A 172 -19.00 23.27 3.80
N SER A 173 -18.68 24.34 4.56
CA SER A 173 -19.44 24.80 5.71
C SER A 173 -19.59 26.32 5.74
N ASP A 174 -20.57 26.81 6.48
CA ASP A 174 -20.77 28.26 6.69
C ASP A 174 -19.85 28.85 7.78
N LYS A 175 -18.95 28.04 8.35
CA LYS A 175 -18.11 28.46 9.48
C LYS A 175 -16.95 29.32 8.99
N LYS A 176 -16.95 30.58 9.48
CA LYS A 176 -15.90 31.56 9.25
C LYS A 176 -15.34 31.99 10.61
N LEU A 177 -14.02 31.97 10.74
CA LEU A 177 -13.32 32.36 11.97
C LEU A 177 -12.26 33.44 11.66
N SER A 178 -12.13 34.43 12.53
CA SER A 178 -10.98 35.32 12.51
C SER A 178 -9.71 34.56 12.91
N GLU A 179 -8.53 35.13 12.66
CA GLU A 179 -7.26 34.53 13.08
C GLU A 179 -7.22 34.32 14.60
N LYS A 180 -7.71 35.29 15.39
CA LYS A 180 -7.77 35.17 16.85
C LYS A 180 -8.67 34.01 17.30
N GLU A 181 -9.85 33.88 16.70
CA GLU A 181 -10.79 32.79 17.03
C GLU A 181 -10.22 31.43 16.64
N MET A 182 -9.59 31.32 15.45
CA MET A 182 -8.98 30.06 15.01
C MET A 182 -7.83 29.62 15.93
N LEU A 183 -7.00 30.56 16.39
CA LEU A 183 -5.89 30.24 17.29
C LEU A 183 -6.36 29.92 18.70
N ASN A 184 -7.39 30.57 19.19
CA ASN A 184 -8.01 30.23 20.48
C ASN A 184 -8.65 28.84 20.40
N GLU A 185 -9.36 28.52 19.32
CA GLU A 185 -9.92 27.20 19.08
C GLU A 185 -8.85 26.12 19.05
N LEU A 186 -7.70 26.39 18.42
CA LEU A 186 -6.56 25.47 18.41
C LEU A 186 -5.96 25.25 19.81
N GLU A 187 -5.86 26.29 20.62
CA GLU A 187 -5.31 26.19 21.97
C GLU A 187 -6.24 25.46 22.94
N GLU A 188 -7.55 25.72 22.85
CA GLU A 188 -8.55 25.12 23.73
C GLU A 188 -8.96 23.70 23.29
N HIS A 189 -8.95 23.44 21.98
CA HIS A 189 -9.42 22.22 21.36
C HIS A 189 -8.46 21.66 20.31
N PRO A 190 -7.20 21.35 20.67
CA PRO A 190 -6.22 20.81 19.72
C PRO A 190 -6.65 19.48 19.07
N GLU A 191 -7.52 18.70 19.73
CA GLU A 191 -8.08 17.47 19.21
C GLU A 191 -8.97 17.67 17.97
N ARG A 192 -9.44 18.90 17.73
CA ARG A 192 -10.20 19.26 16.54
C ARG A 192 -9.33 19.58 15.32
N PHE A 193 -8.01 19.59 15.48
CA PHE A 193 -7.09 19.84 14.37
C PHE A 193 -6.32 18.57 14.02
N SER A 194 -6.44 18.13 12.77
CA SER A 194 -5.78 16.90 12.30
C SER A 194 -4.74 17.24 11.24
N PRO A 195 -3.47 16.90 11.49
CA PRO A 195 -2.42 16.98 10.48
C PRO A 195 -2.73 16.09 9.28
N ASN A 196 -2.54 16.62 8.07
CA ASN A 196 -2.60 15.78 6.87
C ASN A 196 -1.35 14.88 6.77
N VAL A 197 -1.27 14.10 5.68
CA VAL A 197 -0.16 13.18 5.40
C VAL A 197 1.22 13.83 5.44
N LEU A 198 1.36 15.14 5.17
CA LEU A 198 2.63 15.87 5.20
C LEU A 198 3.01 16.41 6.59
N MET A 199 2.03 16.78 7.39
CA MET A 199 2.30 17.27 8.76
C MET A 199 2.30 16.16 9.81
N ARG A 200 1.63 15.04 9.56
CA ARG A 200 1.59 13.90 10.47
C ARG A 200 2.99 13.39 10.87
N PRO A 201 3.97 13.25 9.95
CA PRO A 201 5.33 12.87 10.31
C PRO A 201 6.00 13.81 11.30
N LEU A 202 5.85 15.11 11.09
CA LEU A 202 6.40 16.11 12.03
C LEU A 202 5.73 16.01 13.40
N TYR A 203 4.41 15.78 13.46
CA TYR A 203 3.67 15.54 14.70
C TYR A 203 4.22 14.33 15.45
N GLN A 204 4.37 13.20 14.76
CA GLN A 204 4.94 11.97 15.31
C GLN A 204 6.32 12.21 15.94
N GLU A 205 7.23 12.83 15.19
CA GLU A 205 8.62 13.06 15.63
C GLU A 205 8.73 14.19 16.69
N THR A 206 7.77 15.09 16.77
CA THR A 206 7.68 16.07 17.86
C THR A 206 7.35 15.40 19.19
N ILE A 207 6.46 14.39 19.18
CA ILE A 207 6.03 13.68 20.39
C ILE A 207 7.06 12.64 20.82
N LEU A 208 7.51 11.83 19.88
CA LEU A 208 8.42 10.71 20.06
C LEU A 208 9.52 10.76 19.01
N PRO A 209 10.59 11.53 19.26
CA PRO A 209 11.72 11.57 18.33
C PRO A 209 12.32 10.18 18.15
N ASN A 210 12.30 9.68 16.91
CA ASN A 210 12.75 8.34 16.58
C ASN A 210 14.13 8.37 15.89
N VAL A 211 14.95 7.36 16.13
CA VAL A 211 16.20 7.16 15.39
C VAL A 211 15.91 6.70 13.96
N GLY A 212 14.89 5.87 13.78
CA GLY A 212 14.48 5.35 12.48
C GLY A 212 12.97 5.27 12.33
N TYR A 213 12.48 5.60 11.15
CA TYR A 213 11.08 5.42 10.75
C TYR A 213 10.97 4.24 9.78
N ILE A 214 10.17 3.24 10.14
CA ILE A 214 9.91 2.08 9.30
C ILE A 214 8.57 2.30 8.59
N GLY A 215 8.60 2.45 7.27
CA GLY A 215 7.42 2.73 6.48
C GLY A 215 7.33 1.92 5.18
N GLY A 216 6.17 1.92 4.56
CA GLY A 216 5.97 1.37 3.22
C GLY A 216 6.58 2.26 2.14
N GLY A 217 6.79 1.72 0.93
CA GLY A 217 7.43 2.48 -0.15
C GLY A 217 6.74 3.80 -0.50
N GLY A 218 5.41 3.84 -0.51
CA GLY A 218 4.64 5.08 -0.71
C GLY A 218 4.83 6.09 0.43
N GLU A 219 4.92 5.59 1.68
CA GLU A 219 5.19 6.44 2.84
C GLU A 219 6.59 7.05 2.76
N LEU A 220 7.62 6.23 2.52
CA LEU A 220 8.98 6.74 2.38
C LEU A 220 9.10 7.75 1.24
N ALA A 221 8.37 7.56 0.15
CA ALA A 221 8.40 8.47 -0.99
C ALA A 221 7.96 9.90 -0.62
N TYR A 222 6.91 10.07 0.20
CA TYR A 222 6.56 11.42 0.65
C TYR A 222 7.41 11.90 1.84
N TRP A 223 7.94 11.01 2.67
CA TRP A 223 8.87 11.41 3.73
C TRP A 223 10.11 12.10 3.16
N PHE A 224 10.66 11.65 2.03
CA PHE A 224 11.77 12.34 1.36
C PHE A 224 11.48 13.80 1.00
N GLN A 225 10.21 14.18 0.86
CA GLN A 225 9.79 15.55 0.59
C GLN A 225 9.80 16.43 1.86
N LEU A 226 10.01 15.86 3.06
CA LEU A 226 9.81 16.54 4.34
C LEU A 226 11.11 17.01 5.00
N ASN A 227 12.29 16.65 4.51
CA ASN A 227 13.56 16.96 5.18
C ASN A 227 13.67 18.45 5.53
N HIS A 228 13.47 19.35 4.57
CA HIS A 228 13.53 20.79 4.82
C HIS A 228 12.45 21.30 5.78
N PHE A 229 11.29 20.66 5.82
CA PHE A 229 10.20 21.00 6.76
C PHE A 229 10.58 20.65 8.21
N PHE A 230 11.26 19.53 8.41
CA PHE A 230 11.81 19.12 9.71
C PHE A 230 12.91 20.07 10.20
N GLU A 231 13.83 20.44 9.30
CA GLU A 231 14.89 21.43 9.60
C GLU A 231 14.31 22.74 10.11
N MET A 232 13.27 23.26 9.47
CA MET A 232 12.61 24.51 9.88
C MET A 232 11.98 24.44 11.27
N HIS A 233 11.57 23.28 11.73
CA HIS A 233 11.02 23.06 13.06
C HIS A 233 12.07 22.62 14.09
N ASN A 234 13.34 22.51 13.70
CA ASN A 234 14.44 21.99 14.53
C ASN A 234 14.15 20.58 15.09
N ILE A 235 13.43 19.76 14.32
CA ILE A 235 13.15 18.37 14.66
C ILE A 235 14.12 17.48 13.86
N PRO A 236 14.83 16.54 14.52
CA PRO A 236 15.71 15.61 13.82
C PRO A 236 14.92 14.76 12.81
N PHE A 237 15.46 14.61 11.60
CA PHE A 237 14.86 13.76 10.59
C PHE A 237 15.34 12.32 10.81
N PRO A 238 14.46 11.32 10.97
CA PRO A 238 14.85 9.95 11.24
C PRO A 238 15.47 9.26 10.03
N ILE A 239 16.19 8.18 10.26
CA ILE A 239 16.64 7.28 9.19
C ILE A 239 15.40 6.57 8.63
N LEU A 240 15.19 6.66 7.32
CA LEU A 240 14.07 6.01 6.66
C LEU A 240 14.43 4.56 6.33
N VAL A 241 13.63 3.62 6.80
CA VAL A 241 13.80 2.18 6.61
C VAL A 241 12.57 1.61 5.91
N LEU A 242 12.78 0.90 4.80
CA LEU A 242 11.69 0.21 4.13
C LEU A 242 11.23 -0.97 4.99
N ARG A 243 9.94 -1.03 5.31
CA ARG A 243 9.40 -2.17 6.06
C ARG A 243 9.56 -3.46 5.27
N ASN A 244 9.77 -4.56 5.99
CA ASN A 244 9.80 -5.88 5.38
C ASN A 244 8.51 -6.20 4.63
N SER A 245 8.66 -6.96 3.55
CA SER A 245 7.56 -7.58 2.83
C SER A 245 7.76 -9.09 2.81
N ALA A 246 6.69 -9.84 3.04
CA ALA A 246 6.75 -11.28 3.14
C ALA A 246 5.64 -11.98 2.37
N LEU A 247 5.98 -13.14 1.83
CA LEU A 247 5.07 -14.12 1.28
C LEU A 247 5.15 -15.40 2.10
N LEU A 248 4.02 -15.85 2.63
CA LEU A 248 3.92 -17.08 3.39
C LEU A 248 3.44 -18.20 2.46
N LEU A 249 4.22 -19.27 2.37
CA LEU A 249 3.91 -20.44 1.53
C LEU A 249 3.75 -21.68 2.42
N SER A 250 2.56 -22.27 2.40
CA SER A 250 2.38 -23.59 3.01
C SER A 250 3.22 -24.63 2.29
N GLU A 251 3.62 -25.71 2.98
CA GLU A 251 4.31 -26.84 2.33
C GLU A 251 3.56 -27.36 1.10
N LYS A 252 2.23 -27.43 1.19
CA LYS A 252 1.37 -27.87 0.08
C LYS A 252 1.49 -26.94 -1.14
N THR A 253 1.52 -25.63 -0.91
CA THR A 253 1.67 -24.62 -1.97
C THR A 253 3.07 -24.68 -2.58
N ALA A 254 4.11 -24.84 -1.74
CA ALA A 254 5.48 -25.02 -2.18
C ALA A 254 5.64 -26.30 -3.05
N GLN A 255 4.99 -27.41 -2.66
CA GLN A 255 4.97 -28.63 -3.47
C GLN A 255 4.27 -28.44 -4.82
N LYS A 256 3.18 -27.64 -4.88
CA LYS A 256 2.53 -27.30 -6.16
C LYS A 256 3.45 -26.50 -7.08
N LEU A 257 4.20 -25.51 -6.54
CA LEU A 257 5.21 -24.77 -7.29
C LEU A 257 6.26 -25.71 -7.89
N ASN A 258 6.80 -26.61 -7.07
CA ASN A 258 7.80 -27.59 -7.51
C ASN A 258 7.26 -28.52 -8.60
N ARG A 259 6.03 -29.05 -8.47
CA ARG A 259 5.39 -29.93 -9.48
C ARG A 259 5.17 -29.23 -10.82
N LEU A 260 4.92 -27.92 -10.79
CA LEU A 260 4.77 -27.10 -11.99
C LEU A 260 6.11 -26.53 -12.48
N ASP A 261 7.21 -26.86 -11.79
CA ASP A 261 8.56 -26.35 -12.05
C ASP A 261 8.56 -24.80 -12.13
N ILE A 262 7.87 -24.16 -11.20
CA ILE A 262 7.81 -22.70 -11.06
C ILE A 262 8.78 -22.29 -9.95
N SER A 263 9.79 -21.51 -10.28
CA SER A 263 10.73 -20.97 -9.29
C SER A 263 10.04 -19.93 -8.39
N THR A 264 10.53 -19.76 -7.16
CA THR A 264 10.04 -18.71 -6.25
C THR A 264 10.11 -17.33 -6.91
N LYS A 265 11.15 -17.03 -7.67
CA LYS A 265 11.29 -15.78 -8.42
C LYS A 265 10.20 -15.62 -9.48
N ASP A 266 9.88 -16.70 -10.19
CA ASP A 266 8.90 -16.64 -11.28
C ASP A 266 7.46 -16.48 -10.77
N CYS A 267 7.16 -16.90 -9.53
CA CYS A 267 5.81 -16.73 -8.99
C CYS A 267 5.43 -15.24 -8.85
N PHE A 268 6.40 -14.33 -8.72
CA PHE A 268 6.17 -12.87 -8.67
C PHE A 268 5.91 -12.22 -10.04
N LEU A 269 6.03 -12.99 -11.13
CA LEU A 269 5.62 -12.46 -12.44
C LEU A 269 4.10 -12.23 -12.47
N PRO A 270 3.62 -11.20 -13.18
CA PRO A 270 2.20 -11.08 -13.48
C PRO A 270 1.67 -12.40 -14.04
N ARG A 271 0.49 -12.84 -13.57
CA ARG A 271 -0.11 -14.14 -13.92
C ARG A 271 -0.02 -14.51 -15.41
N VAL A 272 -0.32 -13.54 -16.27
CA VAL A 272 -0.26 -13.74 -17.73
C VAL A 272 1.16 -14.04 -18.19
N ASN A 273 2.15 -13.34 -17.63
CA ASN A 273 3.57 -13.50 -17.98
C ASN A 273 4.12 -14.83 -17.48
N LEU A 274 3.77 -15.24 -16.25
CA LEU A 274 4.11 -16.54 -15.70
C LEU A 274 3.59 -17.67 -16.60
N ILE A 275 2.29 -17.62 -16.94
CA ILE A 275 1.66 -18.63 -17.81
C ILE A 275 2.32 -18.63 -19.20
N ASN A 276 2.57 -17.46 -19.80
CA ASN A 276 3.24 -17.38 -21.10
C ASN A 276 4.63 -18.01 -21.07
N LYS A 277 5.42 -17.70 -20.04
CA LYS A 277 6.76 -18.25 -19.84
C LYS A 277 6.72 -19.77 -19.73
N LYS A 278 5.84 -20.30 -18.86
CA LYS A 278 5.74 -21.75 -18.63
C LYS A 278 5.19 -22.50 -19.84
N ILE A 279 4.19 -21.97 -20.54
CA ILE A 279 3.68 -22.59 -21.76
C ILE A 279 4.77 -22.68 -22.85
N ARG A 280 5.63 -21.67 -22.98
CA ARG A 280 6.78 -21.73 -23.89
C ARG A 280 7.77 -22.84 -23.49
N GLN A 281 7.99 -23.06 -22.17
CA GLN A 281 8.92 -24.06 -21.66
C GLN A 281 8.39 -25.50 -21.83
N ILE A 282 7.09 -25.74 -21.55
CA ILE A 282 6.50 -27.08 -21.59
C ILE A 282 5.89 -27.46 -22.95
N SER A 283 5.91 -26.55 -23.90
CA SER A 283 5.41 -26.80 -25.25
C SER A 283 6.31 -27.76 -25.99
N ASN A 284 5.71 -28.73 -26.67
CA ASN A 284 6.42 -29.66 -27.55
C ASN A 284 6.68 -29.09 -28.95
N ILE A 285 6.33 -27.85 -29.20
CA ILE A 285 6.61 -27.13 -30.44
C ILE A 285 7.31 -25.80 -30.10
N ASP A 286 8.13 -25.35 -31.01
CA ASP A 286 8.74 -24.04 -30.89
C ASP A 286 7.67 -22.95 -31.09
N LEU A 287 7.53 -22.07 -30.11
CA LEU A 287 6.59 -20.95 -30.12
C LEU A 287 7.28 -19.62 -30.48
N ASP A 288 8.61 -19.64 -30.67
CA ASP A 288 9.38 -18.49 -31.12
C ASP A 288 9.48 -18.49 -32.66
N LEU A 289 8.87 -17.50 -33.28
CA LEU A 289 8.92 -17.30 -34.71
C LEU A 289 10.04 -16.32 -35.15
N GLY A 290 11.02 -16.06 -34.28
CA GLY A 290 12.15 -15.18 -34.57
C GLY A 290 12.98 -15.63 -35.79
N PHE A 291 13.04 -16.95 -36.08
CA PHE A 291 13.69 -17.46 -37.28
C PHE A 291 13.02 -16.93 -38.58
N LEU A 292 11.69 -16.80 -38.60
CA LEU A 292 10.98 -16.20 -39.74
C LEU A 292 11.31 -14.74 -39.95
N LYS A 293 11.44 -13.98 -38.84
CA LYS A 293 11.87 -12.56 -38.91
C LYS A 293 13.26 -12.43 -39.51
N LYS A 294 14.21 -13.28 -39.05
CA LYS A 294 15.56 -13.32 -39.60
C LYS A 294 15.61 -13.68 -41.10
N GLN A 295 14.75 -14.61 -41.53
CA GLN A 295 14.65 -14.94 -42.95
C GLN A 295 14.05 -13.78 -43.75
N LEU A 296 13.02 -13.13 -43.23
CA LEU A 296 12.43 -11.95 -43.84
C LEU A 296 13.43 -10.80 -43.97
N GLU A 297 14.18 -10.51 -42.93
CA GLU A 297 15.26 -9.49 -42.97
C GLU A 297 16.28 -9.79 -44.05
N LYS A 298 16.72 -11.03 -44.24
CA LYS A 298 17.62 -11.44 -45.33
C LYS A 298 17.02 -11.19 -46.70
N GLN A 299 15.71 -11.51 -46.88
CA GLN A 299 15.04 -11.27 -48.16
C GLN A 299 14.92 -9.76 -48.48
N PHE A 300 14.61 -8.96 -47.46
CA PHE A 300 14.51 -7.52 -47.60
C PHE A 300 15.88 -6.85 -47.79
N GLY A 301 16.96 -7.39 -47.19
CA GLY A 301 18.34 -6.94 -47.42
C GLY A 301 18.78 -7.07 -48.87
N TYR A 302 18.28 -8.09 -49.60
CA TYR A 302 18.52 -8.15 -51.06
C TYR A 302 17.82 -6.99 -51.80
N LEU A 303 16.58 -6.65 -51.39
CA LEU A 303 15.84 -5.52 -51.99
C LEU A 303 16.46 -4.16 -51.64
N GLU A 304 17.07 -4.02 -50.47
CA GLU A 304 17.83 -2.81 -50.10
C GLU A 304 18.97 -2.51 -51.10
N GLY A 305 19.64 -3.56 -51.63
CA GLY A 305 20.63 -3.41 -52.69
C GLY A 305 20.09 -2.83 -53.98
N LEU A 306 18.78 -2.90 -54.23
CA LEU A 306 18.13 -2.31 -55.44
C LEU A 306 17.69 -0.86 -55.21
N VAL A 307 17.61 -0.40 -53.96
CA VAL A 307 17.17 1.00 -53.64
C VAL A 307 18.14 1.98 -54.28
N ALA A 308 19.45 1.74 -54.22
CA ALA A 308 20.44 2.62 -54.85
C ALA A 308 20.36 2.69 -56.40
N GLN A 309 19.61 1.76 -57.01
CA GLN A 309 19.45 1.66 -58.46
C GLN A 309 18.07 2.19 -58.94
N THR A 310 17.27 2.69 -58.01
CA THR A 310 15.87 3.11 -58.26
C THR A 310 15.59 4.50 -57.69
N ASP A 311 14.34 4.94 -57.76
CA ASP A 311 13.90 6.19 -57.16
C ASP A 311 13.89 6.11 -55.62
N PRO A 312 14.34 7.17 -54.89
CA PRO A 312 14.42 7.20 -53.43
C PRO A 312 13.10 6.88 -52.71
N SER A 313 11.95 7.08 -53.33
CA SER A 313 10.64 6.76 -52.78
C SER A 313 10.48 5.25 -52.47
N PHE A 314 11.21 4.38 -53.16
CA PHE A 314 11.18 2.94 -52.97
C PHE A 314 11.74 2.53 -51.60
N GLU A 315 12.68 3.26 -51.04
CA GLU A 315 13.23 2.99 -49.69
C GLU A 315 12.12 3.05 -48.60
N GLY A 316 11.29 4.09 -48.66
CA GLY A 316 10.17 4.26 -47.72
C GLY A 316 9.14 3.13 -47.84
N ALA A 317 8.82 2.71 -49.06
CA ALA A 317 7.90 1.61 -49.32
C ALA A 317 8.46 0.27 -48.79
N LEU A 318 9.75 0.02 -49.01
CA LEU A 318 10.44 -1.19 -48.54
C LEU A 318 10.41 -1.29 -47.01
N LYS A 319 10.80 -0.22 -46.30
CA LYS A 319 10.79 -0.14 -44.83
C LYS A 319 9.37 -0.33 -44.26
N ALA A 320 8.37 0.31 -44.86
CA ALA A 320 6.98 0.16 -44.44
C ALA A 320 6.46 -1.27 -44.61
N GLN A 321 6.83 -1.92 -45.72
CA GLN A 321 6.43 -3.30 -46.00
C GLN A 321 7.12 -4.28 -45.03
N LEU A 322 8.42 -4.14 -44.75
CA LEU A 322 9.15 -4.95 -43.75
C LEU A 322 8.52 -4.82 -42.36
N ALA A 323 8.20 -3.59 -41.94
CA ALA A 323 7.52 -3.36 -40.65
C ALA A 323 6.14 -4.05 -40.59
N LYS A 324 5.36 -4.00 -41.67
CA LYS A 324 4.06 -4.66 -41.80
C LYS A 324 4.19 -6.19 -41.70
N GLN A 325 5.16 -6.77 -42.37
CA GLN A 325 5.43 -8.21 -42.36
C GLN A 325 5.86 -8.68 -40.97
N ASN A 326 6.78 -7.94 -40.30
CA ASN A 326 7.20 -8.25 -38.94
C ASN A 326 6.03 -8.21 -37.95
N LYS A 327 5.13 -7.21 -38.03
CA LYS A 327 3.90 -7.19 -37.24
C LYS A 327 3.00 -8.39 -37.50
N GLY A 328 2.94 -8.84 -38.76
CA GLY A 328 2.22 -10.07 -39.14
C GLY A 328 2.77 -11.32 -38.45
N ILE A 329 4.09 -11.50 -38.44
CA ILE A 329 4.76 -12.61 -37.75
C ILE A 329 4.49 -12.53 -36.23
N GLU A 330 4.58 -11.35 -35.62
CA GLU A 330 4.27 -11.17 -34.21
C GLU A 330 2.82 -11.53 -33.86
N ALA A 331 1.89 -11.17 -34.73
CA ALA A 331 0.49 -11.54 -34.56
C ALA A 331 0.28 -13.05 -34.66
N LEU A 332 0.97 -13.74 -35.59
CA LEU A 332 0.95 -15.20 -35.69
C LEU A 332 1.56 -15.88 -34.45
N GLU A 333 2.70 -15.38 -33.96
CA GLU A 333 3.32 -15.89 -32.72
C GLU A 333 2.37 -15.79 -31.51
N LYS A 334 1.71 -14.65 -31.34
CA LYS A 334 0.67 -14.46 -30.31
C LYS A 334 -0.48 -15.48 -30.47
N ARG A 335 -0.96 -15.69 -31.70
CA ARG A 335 -2.02 -16.67 -31.97
C ARG A 335 -1.58 -18.10 -31.72
N LEU A 336 -0.35 -18.45 -32.06
CA LEU A 336 0.25 -19.77 -31.82
C LEU A 336 0.33 -20.04 -30.33
N LEU A 337 0.80 -19.07 -29.53
CA LEU A 337 0.83 -19.18 -28.07
C LEU A 337 -0.58 -19.37 -27.50
N GLN A 338 -1.60 -18.65 -28.00
CA GLN A 338 -2.99 -18.83 -27.56
C GLN A 338 -3.55 -20.20 -27.92
N ALA A 339 -3.22 -20.71 -29.10
CA ALA A 339 -3.61 -22.07 -29.49
C ALA A 339 -2.99 -23.13 -28.58
N GLN A 340 -1.71 -22.96 -28.24
CA GLN A 340 -1.02 -23.88 -27.33
C GLN A 340 -1.57 -23.79 -25.89
N LYS A 341 -1.94 -22.61 -25.42
CA LYS A 341 -2.64 -22.47 -24.13
C LYS A 341 -3.98 -23.23 -24.11
N ARG A 342 -4.75 -23.18 -25.18
CA ARG A 342 -5.99 -23.97 -25.29
C ARG A 342 -5.73 -25.47 -25.27
N LYS A 343 -4.67 -25.92 -25.95
CA LYS A 343 -4.25 -27.34 -25.94
C LYS A 343 -3.82 -27.78 -24.53
N LEU A 344 -3.14 -26.92 -23.79
CA LEU A 344 -2.62 -27.18 -22.44
C LEU A 344 -3.52 -26.54 -21.33
N LYS A 345 -4.84 -26.51 -21.59
CA LYS A 345 -5.80 -25.80 -20.69
C LYS A 345 -5.71 -26.24 -19.22
N ASP A 346 -5.47 -27.53 -18.98
CA ASP A 346 -5.41 -28.05 -17.60
C ASP A 346 -4.17 -27.55 -16.86
N GLN A 347 -3.03 -27.41 -17.56
CA GLN A 347 -1.83 -26.79 -16.99
C GLN A 347 -2.03 -25.29 -16.76
N VAL A 348 -2.66 -24.60 -17.71
CA VAL A 348 -3.02 -23.17 -17.56
C VAL A 348 -3.91 -22.98 -16.34
N GLN A 349 -4.93 -23.83 -16.15
CA GLN A 349 -5.83 -23.74 -15.00
C GLN A 349 -5.09 -23.94 -13.69
N ARG A 350 -4.25 -25.00 -13.58
CA ARG A 350 -3.44 -25.26 -12.37
C ARG A 350 -2.52 -24.08 -12.02
N MET A 351 -1.85 -23.49 -13.01
CA MET A 351 -1.01 -22.31 -12.80
C MET A 351 -1.83 -21.08 -12.38
N THR A 352 -3.01 -20.92 -12.96
CA THR A 352 -3.94 -19.84 -12.64
C THR A 352 -4.42 -19.94 -11.18
N ASP A 353 -4.83 -21.15 -10.77
CA ASP A 353 -5.34 -21.39 -9.41
C ASP A 353 -4.23 -21.21 -8.38
N LEU A 354 -3.04 -21.73 -8.68
CA LEU A 354 -1.87 -21.55 -7.82
C LEU A 354 -1.46 -20.08 -7.67
N HIS A 355 -1.46 -19.32 -8.77
CA HIS A 355 -1.14 -17.90 -8.72
C HIS A 355 -2.17 -17.11 -7.90
N LYS A 356 -3.47 -17.42 -8.03
CA LYS A 356 -4.53 -16.81 -7.21
C LYS A 356 -4.44 -17.17 -5.73
N GLU A 357 -3.96 -18.39 -5.41
CA GLU A 357 -3.71 -18.81 -4.03
C GLU A 357 -2.56 -18.01 -3.40
N ILE A 358 -1.51 -17.73 -4.16
CA ILE A 358 -0.33 -17.01 -3.71
C ILE A 358 -0.58 -15.48 -3.71
N PHE A 359 -1.25 -14.97 -4.73
CA PHE A 359 -1.57 -13.54 -4.95
C PHE A 359 -3.08 -13.35 -5.13
N PRO A 360 -3.85 -13.36 -4.04
CA PRO A 360 -5.30 -13.10 -4.11
C PRO A 360 -5.57 -11.74 -4.78
N ASN A 361 -6.53 -11.73 -5.69
CA ASN A 361 -6.89 -10.52 -6.48
C ASN A 361 -5.71 -9.93 -7.28
N ASP A 362 -4.71 -10.73 -7.66
CA ASP A 362 -3.46 -10.31 -8.32
C ASP A 362 -2.65 -9.27 -7.52
N ALA A 363 -2.83 -9.21 -6.19
CA ALA A 363 -2.14 -8.33 -5.27
C ALA A 363 -1.24 -9.12 -4.30
N LEU A 364 -0.34 -8.43 -3.60
CA LEU A 364 0.50 -9.05 -2.57
C LEU A 364 -0.36 -9.66 -1.47
N GLN A 365 -0.01 -10.87 -1.02
CA GLN A 365 -0.70 -11.62 0.02
C GLN A 365 -0.91 -10.78 1.29
N GLU A 366 0.11 -10.05 1.74
CA GLU A 366 0.10 -9.19 2.92
C GLU A 366 -0.90 -8.01 2.84
N ARG A 367 -1.44 -7.73 1.64
CA ARG A 367 -2.46 -6.70 1.40
C ARG A 367 -3.88 -7.26 1.28
N GLN A 368 -4.01 -8.59 1.24
CA GLN A 368 -5.29 -9.24 0.95
C GLN A 368 -5.75 -10.20 2.06
N LEU A 369 -4.82 -10.91 2.68
CA LEU A 369 -5.16 -11.90 3.70
C LEU A 369 -5.09 -11.31 5.10
N ASN A 370 -5.98 -11.80 5.96
CA ASN A 370 -5.98 -11.44 7.38
C ASN A 370 -4.93 -12.26 8.13
N VAL A 371 -4.12 -11.60 8.93
CA VAL A 371 -3.07 -12.23 9.75
C VAL A 371 -3.60 -13.32 10.68
N VAL A 372 -4.85 -13.20 11.10
CA VAL A 372 -5.54 -14.17 11.97
C VAL A 372 -5.61 -15.56 11.33
N GLU A 373 -5.66 -15.66 9.99
CA GLU A 373 -5.66 -16.97 9.31
C GLU A 373 -4.41 -17.77 9.65
N PHE A 374 -3.24 -17.12 9.65
CA PHE A 374 -1.96 -17.73 9.99
C PHE A 374 -1.82 -17.96 11.50
N TYR A 375 -2.29 -17.01 12.31
CA TYR A 375 -2.28 -17.14 13.76
C TYR A 375 -3.12 -18.34 14.24
N LEU A 376 -4.25 -18.64 13.59
CA LEU A 376 -5.09 -19.79 13.90
C LEU A 376 -4.36 -21.12 13.78
N ASP A 377 -3.45 -21.24 12.83
CA ASP A 377 -2.74 -22.50 12.57
C ASP A 377 -1.52 -22.68 13.50
N HIS A 378 -0.89 -21.58 13.93
CA HIS A 378 0.40 -21.60 14.61
C HIS A 378 0.43 -20.91 15.98
N GLY A 379 -0.65 -20.18 16.34
CA GLY A 379 -0.69 -19.44 17.61
C GLY A 379 0.40 -18.37 17.71
N GLY A 380 0.89 -18.13 18.94
CA GLY A 380 1.96 -17.17 19.20
C GLY A 380 3.30 -17.50 18.52
N GLU A 381 3.55 -18.78 18.19
CA GLU A 381 4.76 -19.19 17.47
C GLU A 381 4.85 -18.57 16.08
N PHE A 382 3.73 -18.20 15.48
CA PHE A 382 3.71 -17.48 14.21
C PHE A 382 4.44 -16.13 14.31
N ILE A 383 4.11 -15.33 15.33
CA ILE A 383 4.76 -14.02 15.54
C ILE A 383 6.25 -14.22 15.88
N ASN A 384 6.56 -15.18 16.75
CA ASN A 384 7.95 -15.54 17.10
C ASN A 384 8.77 -15.93 15.87
N ALA A 385 8.19 -16.71 14.94
CA ALA A 385 8.86 -17.12 13.71
C ALA A 385 9.13 -15.93 12.79
N LEU A 386 8.17 -15.03 12.61
CA LEU A 386 8.35 -13.80 11.84
C LEU A 386 9.47 -12.93 12.42
N MET A 387 9.48 -12.72 13.74
CA MET A 387 10.50 -11.92 14.42
C MET A 387 11.93 -12.50 14.29
N LYS A 388 12.05 -13.82 14.13
CA LYS A 388 13.36 -14.47 13.91
C LYS A 388 13.85 -14.39 12.48
N VAL A 389 12.94 -14.36 11.51
CA VAL A 389 13.27 -14.49 10.08
C VAL A 389 13.38 -13.13 9.39
N LEU A 390 12.57 -12.16 9.82
CA LEU A 390 12.53 -10.84 9.18
C LEU A 390 13.63 -9.95 9.75
N ASP A 391 14.59 -9.57 8.90
CA ASP A 391 15.61 -8.57 9.20
C ASP A 391 15.10 -7.19 8.74
N PRO A 392 14.88 -6.23 9.67
CA PRO A 392 14.38 -4.91 9.32
C PRO A 392 15.31 -4.09 8.41
N PHE A 393 16.59 -4.46 8.33
CA PHE A 393 17.57 -3.80 7.46
C PHE A 393 17.77 -4.52 6.12
N SER A 394 17.11 -5.65 5.91
CA SER A 394 17.10 -6.31 4.61
C SER A 394 16.16 -5.58 3.65
N ASN A 395 16.66 -5.23 2.47
CA ASN A 395 15.86 -4.68 1.38
C ASN A 395 15.24 -5.77 0.48
N GLU A 396 15.26 -7.03 0.93
CA GLU A 396 14.78 -8.16 0.15
C GLU A 396 13.34 -8.53 0.54
N PHE A 397 12.62 -9.06 -0.43
CA PHE A 397 11.30 -9.65 -0.21
C PHE A 397 11.47 -11.06 0.35
N SER A 398 10.94 -11.32 1.54
CA SER A 398 11.09 -12.61 2.23
C SER A 398 10.03 -13.61 1.78
N VAL A 399 10.45 -14.83 1.42
CA VAL A 399 9.52 -15.94 1.13
C VAL A 399 9.71 -17.01 2.22
N ILE A 400 8.70 -17.15 3.06
CA ILE A 400 8.72 -18.00 4.25
C ILE A 400 7.88 -19.24 3.98
N LYS A 401 8.48 -20.42 4.08
CA LYS A 401 7.76 -21.70 4.02
C LYS A 401 7.39 -22.16 5.44
N TYR A 402 6.16 -22.62 5.61
CA TYR A 402 5.62 -23.07 6.90
C TYR A 402 4.76 -24.32 6.76
#